data_a3153f07e8420fdf44d0d4e2acf9fa5e
#
_entry.id   a3153f07e8420fdf44d0d4e2acf9fa5e
#
_cell.length_a   1.000
_cell.length_b   1.000
_cell.length_c   1.000
_cell.angle_alpha   90.00
_cell.angle_beta   90.00
_cell.angle_gamma   90.00
#
_symmetry.space_group_name_H-M   'P 1'
#
loop_
_entity.id
_entity.type
_entity.pdbx_description
1 polymer ?
#
loop_
_entity_poly.entity_id
_entity_poly.type
_entity_poly.pdbx_seq_one_letter_code
_entity_poly.pdbx_strand_id
1 'polypeptide(L)'
;MINTEYILPVLVLVIVAVALLRRINAYHSFTEGVKDGMKLFLDIYPALLAMMCAIALLRQSGLMDMLCSALAAHIANIPKEIWPMVIFRPISGSASLAVLVDIFQVFGVDSLAGNMASIIQGSTDTTVYVITLYFSSVGIRRIKNALAIGLLADVAGISMAILLALYVFA
;
A
#
# COMPACT_ATOMS: atom_id res chain seq x y z
N MET A 1 -7.80 -23.45 -11.73
CA MET A 1 -7.59 -22.04 -11.31
C MET A 1 -8.39 -21.85 -10.03
N ILE A 2 -7.74 -21.49 -8.95
CA ILE A 2 -8.45 -21.15 -7.69
C ILE A 2 -9.04 -19.76 -7.95
N ASN A 3 -10.38 -19.68 -8.02
CA ASN A 3 -11.04 -18.38 -8.16
C ASN A 3 -10.73 -17.57 -6.91
N THR A 4 -9.99 -16.48 -7.08
CA THR A 4 -9.60 -15.57 -5.98
C THR A 4 -10.78 -15.05 -5.18
N GLU A 5 -11.98 -15.06 -5.76
CA GLU A 5 -13.24 -14.67 -5.13
C GLU A 5 -13.60 -15.50 -3.88
N TYR A 6 -13.15 -16.77 -3.82
CA TYR A 6 -13.45 -17.65 -2.69
C TYR A 6 -12.46 -17.54 -1.52
N ILE A 7 -11.30 -16.88 -1.71
CA ILE A 7 -10.25 -16.80 -0.68
C ILE A 7 -10.79 -16.14 0.59
N LEU A 8 -11.42 -14.98 0.44
CA LEU A 8 -11.94 -14.21 1.57
C LEU A 8 -13.09 -14.92 2.31
N PRO A 9 -14.13 -15.43 1.63
CA PRO A 9 -15.16 -16.24 2.28
C PRO A 9 -14.62 -17.49 3.00
N VAL A 10 -13.68 -18.21 2.38
CA VAL A 10 -13.06 -19.39 3.00
C VAL A 10 -12.27 -18.98 4.25
N LEU A 11 -11.51 -17.92 4.22
CA LEU A 11 -10.76 -17.41 5.38
C LEU A 11 -11.70 -17.07 6.55
N VAL A 12 -12.82 -16.41 6.29
CA VAL A 12 -13.84 -16.10 7.31
C VAL A 12 -14.43 -17.38 7.89
N LEU A 13 -14.78 -18.34 7.04
CA LEU A 13 -15.30 -19.62 7.50
C LEU A 13 -14.31 -20.39 8.38
N VAL A 14 -13.02 -20.39 8.01
CA VAL A 14 -11.96 -21.03 8.81
C VAL A 14 -11.84 -20.35 10.17
N ILE A 15 -11.84 -19.01 10.23
CA ILE A 15 -11.78 -18.28 11.50
C ILE A 15 -12.95 -18.63 12.40
N VAL A 16 -14.17 -18.64 11.86
CA VAL A 16 -15.39 -18.99 12.62
C VAL A 16 -15.34 -20.44 13.08
N ALA A 17 -14.92 -21.37 12.23
CA ALA A 17 -14.79 -22.80 12.58
C ALA A 17 -13.78 -23.00 13.72
N VAL A 18 -12.62 -22.34 13.66
CA VAL A 18 -11.60 -22.38 14.74
C VAL A 18 -12.14 -21.79 16.04
N ALA A 19 -12.89 -20.69 15.98
CA ALA A 19 -13.51 -20.07 17.16
C ALA A 19 -14.51 -21.04 17.81
N LEU A 20 -15.34 -21.74 17.02
CA LEU A 20 -16.29 -22.74 17.49
C LEU A 20 -15.59 -23.93 18.13
N LEU A 21 -14.55 -24.46 17.48
CA LEU A 21 -13.75 -25.57 18.00
C LEU A 21 -13.06 -25.23 19.33
N ARG A 22 -12.60 -23.99 19.46
CA ARG A 22 -11.97 -23.50 20.69
C ARG A 22 -12.97 -22.97 21.73
N ARG A 23 -14.27 -23.06 21.45
CA ARG A 23 -15.36 -22.56 22.30
C ARG A 23 -15.20 -21.06 22.67
N ILE A 24 -14.65 -20.26 21.75
CA ILE A 24 -14.51 -18.82 21.89
C ILE A 24 -15.81 -18.18 21.40
N ASN A 25 -16.29 -17.15 22.11
CA ASN A 25 -17.44 -16.38 21.65
C ASN A 25 -16.99 -15.49 20.46
N ALA A 26 -17.17 -15.99 19.24
CA ALA A 26 -16.74 -15.35 18.00
C ALA A 26 -17.38 -13.96 17.83
N TYR A 27 -18.64 -13.78 18.24
CA TYR A 27 -19.34 -12.50 18.13
C TYR A 27 -18.73 -11.46 19.09
N HIS A 28 -18.44 -11.84 20.32
CA HIS A 28 -17.80 -10.93 21.30
C HIS A 28 -16.41 -10.50 20.82
N SER A 29 -15.58 -11.46 20.38
CA SER A 29 -14.24 -11.16 19.84
C SER A 29 -14.31 -10.27 18.60
N PHE A 30 -15.29 -10.48 17.72
CA PHE A 30 -15.52 -9.63 16.56
C PHE A 30 -15.88 -8.21 16.98
N THR A 31 -16.80 -8.02 17.92
CA THR A 31 -17.22 -6.69 18.38
C THR A 31 -16.10 -5.93 19.10
N GLU A 32 -15.23 -6.62 19.84
CA GLU A 32 -14.02 -6.02 20.42
C GLU A 32 -13.05 -5.58 19.31
N GLY A 33 -12.78 -6.46 18.34
CA GLY A 33 -11.94 -6.13 17.19
C GLY A 33 -12.46 -4.94 16.38
N VAL A 34 -13.79 -4.80 16.22
CA VAL A 34 -14.40 -3.63 15.58
C VAL A 34 -14.11 -2.34 16.35
N LYS A 35 -14.20 -2.36 17.69
CA LYS A 35 -13.88 -1.18 18.52
C LYS A 35 -12.42 -0.77 18.37
N ASP A 36 -11.50 -1.72 18.37
CA ASP A 36 -10.08 -1.46 18.18
C ASP A 36 -9.77 -0.96 16.77
N GLY A 37 -10.41 -1.56 15.76
CA GLY A 37 -10.33 -1.10 14.37
C GLY A 37 -10.83 0.34 14.19
N MET A 38 -11.91 0.72 14.88
CA MET A 38 -12.44 2.09 14.84
C MET A 38 -11.45 3.10 15.46
N LYS A 39 -10.79 2.75 16.57
CA LYS A 39 -9.74 3.61 17.13
C LYS A 39 -8.59 3.80 16.14
N LEU A 40 -8.07 2.69 15.59
CA LEU A 40 -7.02 2.73 14.59
C LEU A 40 -7.41 3.58 13.37
N PHE A 41 -8.65 3.44 12.90
CA PHE A 41 -9.17 4.25 11.80
C PHE A 41 -9.12 5.74 12.13
N LEU A 42 -9.60 6.15 13.31
CA LEU A 42 -9.59 7.56 13.74
C LEU A 42 -8.17 8.12 13.89
N ASP A 43 -7.21 7.31 14.30
CA ASP A 43 -5.81 7.72 14.43
C ASP A 43 -5.14 7.93 13.07
N ILE A 44 -5.48 7.12 12.06
CA ILE A 44 -4.90 7.19 10.71
C ILE A 44 -5.63 8.22 9.83
N TYR A 45 -6.93 8.38 10.01
CA TYR A 45 -7.80 9.15 9.11
C TYR A 45 -7.35 10.60 8.88
N PRO A 46 -6.94 11.39 9.91
CA PRO A 46 -6.50 12.77 9.67
C PRO A 46 -5.27 12.86 8.75
N ALA A 47 -4.29 11.96 8.94
CA ALA A 47 -3.09 11.92 8.11
C ALA A 47 -3.44 11.51 6.66
N LEU A 48 -4.31 10.51 6.50
CA LEU A 48 -4.79 10.08 5.18
C LEU A 48 -5.53 11.21 4.47
N LEU A 49 -6.45 11.89 5.15
CA LEU A 49 -7.22 13.00 4.58
C LEU A 49 -6.31 14.16 4.14
N ALA A 50 -5.34 14.55 4.98
CA ALA A 50 -4.37 15.57 4.64
C ALA A 50 -3.56 15.21 3.38
N MET A 51 -3.12 13.96 3.27
CA MET A 51 -2.39 13.47 2.10
C MET A 51 -3.26 13.40 0.84
N MET A 52 -4.52 12.98 0.96
CA MET A 52 -5.46 13.01 -0.17
C MET A 52 -5.69 14.44 -0.68
N CYS A 53 -5.86 15.42 0.22
CA CYS A 53 -5.97 16.82 -0.16
C CYS A 53 -4.70 17.32 -0.85
N ALA A 54 -3.51 16.98 -0.33
CA ALA A 54 -2.24 17.38 -0.95
C ALA A 54 -2.08 16.78 -2.35
N ILE A 55 -2.41 15.51 -2.56
CA ILE A 55 -2.35 14.84 -3.86
C ILE A 55 -3.35 15.46 -4.84
N ALA A 56 -4.57 15.76 -4.40
CA ALA A 56 -5.57 16.44 -5.22
C ALA A 56 -5.08 17.83 -5.67
N LEU A 57 -4.46 18.60 -4.79
CA LEU A 57 -3.86 19.89 -5.12
C LEU A 57 -2.69 19.76 -6.11
N LEU A 58 -1.79 18.80 -5.90
CA LEU A 58 -0.69 18.50 -6.81
C LEU A 58 -1.18 18.08 -8.20
N ARG A 59 -2.25 17.31 -8.27
CA ARG A 59 -2.87 16.92 -9.54
C ARG A 59 -3.50 18.12 -10.25
N GLN A 60 -4.29 18.94 -9.53
CA GLN A 60 -4.94 20.12 -10.10
C GLN A 60 -3.95 21.20 -10.55
N SER A 61 -2.80 21.31 -9.88
CA SER A 61 -1.73 22.25 -10.28
C SER A 61 -0.96 21.82 -11.55
N GLY A 62 -1.18 20.59 -12.05
CA GLY A 62 -0.42 20.01 -13.16
C GLY A 62 1.01 19.56 -12.78
N LEU A 63 1.44 19.82 -11.56
CA LEU A 63 2.78 19.44 -11.10
C LEU A 63 2.96 17.91 -11.07
N MET A 64 1.90 17.17 -10.71
CA MET A 64 1.91 15.71 -10.75
C MET A 64 2.17 15.18 -12.15
N ASP A 65 1.48 15.71 -13.17
CA ASP A 65 1.68 15.30 -14.57
C ASP A 65 3.07 15.65 -15.08
N MET A 66 3.63 16.80 -14.68
CA MET A 66 4.99 17.19 -15.03
C MET A 66 6.03 16.22 -14.43
N LEU A 67 5.89 15.86 -13.16
CA LEU A 67 6.80 14.92 -12.50
C LEU A 67 6.68 13.50 -13.09
N CYS A 68 5.45 13.02 -13.30
CA CYS A 68 5.19 11.70 -13.88
C CYS A 68 5.74 11.59 -15.30
N SER A 69 5.55 12.61 -16.13
CA SER A 69 6.05 12.61 -17.51
C SER A 69 7.57 12.67 -17.58
N ALA A 70 8.21 13.44 -16.69
CA ALA A 70 9.68 13.50 -16.61
C ALA A 70 10.29 12.14 -16.24
N LEU A 71 9.65 11.41 -15.32
CA LEU A 71 10.09 10.07 -14.90
C LEU A 71 9.78 9.00 -15.96
N ALA A 72 8.59 9.05 -16.55
CA ALA A 72 8.15 8.10 -17.58
C ALA A 72 8.95 8.19 -18.89
N ALA A 73 9.60 9.31 -19.17
CA ALA A 73 10.40 9.49 -20.38
C ALA A 73 11.53 8.46 -20.55
N HIS A 74 11.92 7.77 -19.48
CA HIS A 74 13.04 6.83 -19.47
C HIS A 74 12.64 5.37 -19.49
N ILE A 75 11.34 5.03 -19.28
CA ILE A 75 10.90 3.63 -19.20
C ILE A 75 9.59 3.47 -19.98
N ALA A 76 9.68 2.82 -21.12
CA ALA A 76 8.51 2.48 -21.94
C ALA A 76 7.66 1.38 -21.27
N ASN A 77 6.35 1.38 -21.57
CA ASN A 77 5.36 0.38 -21.13
C ASN A 77 4.89 0.45 -19.67
N ILE A 78 5.34 1.41 -18.87
CA ILE A 78 4.81 1.62 -17.51
C ILE A 78 3.86 2.83 -17.54
N PRO A 79 2.62 2.71 -17.05
CA PRO A 79 1.73 3.85 -16.91
C PRO A 79 2.40 4.97 -16.07
N LYS A 80 2.41 6.19 -16.62
CA LYS A 80 3.06 7.32 -15.93
C LYS A 80 2.46 7.63 -14.55
N GLU A 81 1.23 7.22 -14.35
CA GLU A 81 0.45 7.41 -13.13
C GLU A 81 0.99 6.59 -11.92
N ILE A 82 1.85 5.60 -12.18
CA ILE A 82 2.45 4.74 -11.14
C ILE A 82 3.64 5.42 -10.45
N TRP A 83 4.31 6.38 -11.08
CA TRP A 83 5.54 6.97 -10.55
C TRP A 83 5.39 7.64 -9.18
N PRO A 84 4.28 8.36 -8.87
CA PRO A 84 4.07 8.86 -7.51
C PRO A 84 4.03 7.73 -6.49
N MET A 85 3.41 6.59 -6.83
CA MET A 85 3.35 5.42 -5.97
C MET A 85 4.76 4.87 -5.68
N VAL A 86 5.59 4.71 -6.72
CA VAL A 86 6.98 4.25 -6.60
C VAL A 86 7.81 5.14 -5.68
N ILE A 87 7.60 6.47 -5.75
CA ILE A 87 8.34 7.43 -4.92
C ILE A 87 7.85 7.44 -3.48
N PHE A 88 6.53 7.51 -3.28
CA PHE A 88 5.97 7.66 -1.94
C PHE A 88 5.97 6.37 -1.14
N ARG A 89 5.96 5.22 -1.79
CA ARG A 89 5.86 3.91 -1.13
C ARG A 89 6.95 3.68 -0.07
N PRO A 90 8.24 3.85 -0.34
CA PRO A 90 9.29 3.66 0.67
C PRO A 90 9.31 4.73 1.76
N ILE A 91 8.65 5.88 1.55
CA ILE A 91 8.74 7.06 2.42
C ILE A 91 7.55 7.16 3.38
N SER A 92 6.32 7.02 2.86
CA SER A 92 5.09 7.30 3.60
C SER A 92 3.94 6.39 3.20
N GLY A 93 3.44 5.60 4.16
CA GLY A 93 2.30 4.71 3.96
C GLY A 93 0.99 5.45 3.67
N SER A 94 0.73 6.56 4.36
CA SER A 94 -0.47 7.38 4.11
C SER A 94 -0.42 8.08 2.76
N ALA A 95 0.76 8.54 2.33
CA ALA A 95 0.93 9.14 1.01
C ALA A 95 0.73 8.10 -0.10
N SER A 96 1.35 6.91 0.02
CA SER A 96 1.18 5.85 -0.97
C SER A 96 -0.27 5.35 -1.04
N LEU A 97 -0.95 5.26 0.09
CA LEU A 97 -2.37 4.88 0.13
C LEU A 97 -3.25 5.96 -0.53
N ALA A 98 -2.97 7.25 -0.31
CA ALA A 98 -3.69 8.33 -0.95
C ALA A 98 -3.47 8.34 -2.47
N VAL A 99 -2.25 8.05 -2.96
CA VAL A 99 -1.97 7.86 -4.40
C VAL A 99 -2.74 6.67 -4.96
N LEU A 100 -2.80 5.55 -4.23
CA LEU A 100 -3.57 4.38 -4.64
C LEU A 100 -5.05 4.73 -4.83
N VAL A 101 -5.65 5.42 -3.84
CA VAL A 101 -7.06 5.85 -3.91
C VAL A 101 -7.28 6.81 -5.08
N ASP A 102 -6.38 7.76 -5.31
CA ASP A 102 -6.44 8.67 -6.43
C ASP A 102 -6.38 7.93 -7.79
N ILE A 103 -5.47 6.96 -7.94
CA ILE A 103 -5.40 6.10 -9.14
C ILE A 103 -6.73 5.35 -9.34
N PHE A 104 -7.32 4.79 -8.29
CA PHE A 104 -8.61 4.10 -8.37
C PHE A 104 -9.76 5.01 -8.81
N GLN A 105 -9.78 6.25 -8.31
CA GLN A 105 -10.83 7.22 -8.65
C GLN A 105 -10.73 7.72 -10.09
N VAL A 106 -9.50 7.91 -10.60
CA VAL A 106 -9.29 8.52 -11.92
C VAL A 106 -9.23 7.48 -13.03
N PHE A 107 -8.59 6.34 -12.80
CA PHE A 107 -8.32 5.33 -13.84
C PHE A 107 -9.14 4.05 -13.66
N GLY A 108 -9.72 3.84 -12.48
CA GLY A 108 -10.46 2.63 -12.12
C GLY A 108 -9.59 1.55 -11.46
N VAL A 109 -10.24 0.72 -10.64
CA VAL A 109 -9.59 -0.36 -9.87
C VAL A 109 -9.03 -1.44 -10.79
N ASP A 110 -9.79 -1.83 -11.81
CA ASP A 110 -9.46 -2.90 -12.76
C ASP A 110 -8.54 -2.44 -13.91
N SER A 111 -8.14 -1.17 -13.92
CA SER A 111 -7.17 -0.66 -14.89
C SER A 111 -5.79 -1.27 -14.66
N LEU A 112 -4.93 -1.30 -15.70
CA LEU A 112 -3.54 -1.72 -15.54
C LEU A 112 -2.82 -0.91 -14.44
N ALA A 113 -3.05 0.41 -14.38
CA ALA A 113 -2.52 1.28 -13.33
C ALA A 113 -3.07 0.92 -11.94
N GLY A 114 -4.38 0.63 -11.82
CA GLY A 114 -5.00 0.22 -10.57
C GLY A 114 -4.47 -1.11 -10.06
N ASN A 115 -4.40 -2.12 -10.92
CA ASN A 115 -3.83 -3.43 -10.58
C ASN A 115 -2.35 -3.32 -10.18
N MET A 116 -1.55 -2.58 -10.95
CA MET A 116 -0.14 -2.35 -10.67
C MET A 116 0.07 -1.66 -9.34
N ALA A 117 -0.68 -0.59 -9.06
CA ALA A 117 -0.63 0.13 -7.79
C ALA A 117 -1.02 -0.77 -6.60
N SER A 118 -2.05 -1.62 -6.76
CA SER A 118 -2.48 -2.58 -5.75
C SER A 118 -1.39 -3.59 -5.40
N ILE A 119 -0.71 -4.14 -6.41
CA ILE A 119 0.39 -5.09 -6.21
C ILE A 119 1.56 -4.41 -5.52
N ILE A 120 1.94 -3.18 -5.93
CA ILE A 120 3.00 -2.40 -5.27
C ILE A 120 2.63 -2.13 -3.81
N GLN A 121 1.38 -1.74 -3.53
CA GLN A 121 0.92 -1.49 -2.17
C GLN A 121 0.99 -2.74 -1.28
N GLY A 122 0.71 -3.91 -1.82
CA GLY A 122 0.71 -5.17 -1.08
C GLY A 122 2.07 -5.85 -0.97
N SER A 123 3.03 -5.55 -1.85
CA SER A 123 4.32 -6.26 -1.94
C SER A 123 5.47 -5.59 -1.18
N THR A 124 5.35 -4.32 -0.82
CA THR A 124 6.39 -3.54 -0.14
C THR A 124 5.82 -2.83 1.09
N ASP A 125 6.69 -2.25 1.91
CA ASP A 125 6.29 -1.43 3.05
C ASP A 125 7.00 -0.06 3.03
N THR A 126 6.72 0.79 4.01
CA THR A 126 7.33 2.11 4.18
C THR A 126 8.68 2.00 4.87
N THR A 127 9.70 1.63 4.14
CA THR A 127 11.03 1.29 4.66
C THR A 127 11.62 2.38 5.55
N VAL A 128 11.52 3.65 5.16
CA VAL A 128 12.07 4.76 5.95
C VAL A 128 11.35 4.88 7.29
N TYR A 129 10.02 4.78 7.30
CA TYR A 129 9.22 4.84 8.51
C TYR A 129 9.48 3.63 9.43
N VAL A 130 9.45 2.43 8.88
CA VAL A 130 9.69 1.18 9.62
C VAL A 130 11.05 1.20 10.30
N ILE A 131 12.11 1.52 9.57
CA ILE A 131 13.46 1.60 10.13
C ILE A 131 13.51 2.66 11.24
N THR A 132 12.97 3.85 11.00
CA THR A 132 12.98 4.92 11.99
C THR A 132 12.23 4.54 13.26
N LEU A 133 11.03 3.96 13.11
CA LEU A 133 10.19 3.57 14.24
C LEU A 133 10.82 2.46 15.07
N TYR A 134 11.22 1.35 14.42
CA TYR A 134 11.73 0.17 15.15
C TYR A 134 13.11 0.41 15.75
N PHE A 135 14.03 1.06 15.05
CA PHE A 135 15.34 1.36 15.61
C PHE A 135 15.24 2.36 16.76
N SER A 136 14.33 3.34 16.64
CA SER A 136 14.08 4.32 17.68
C SER A 136 13.48 3.68 18.94
N SER A 137 12.53 2.76 18.79
CA SER A 137 11.85 2.10 19.91
C SER A 137 12.80 1.25 20.77
N VAL A 138 13.87 0.71 20.17
CA VAL A 138 14.90 -0.09 20.87
C VAL A 138 16.18 0.71 21.16
N GLY A 139 16.18 2.03 20.95
CA GLY A 139 17.30 2.92 21.26
C GLY A 139 18.52 2.79 20.33
N ILE A 140 18.38 2.14 19.16
CA ILE A 140 19.45 2.01 18.19
C ILE A 140 19.61 3.33 17.44
N ARG A 141 20.77 3.99 17.62
CA ARG A 141 21.08 5.28 16.96
C ARG A 141 21.85 5.12 15.65
N ARG A 142 22.51 3.97 15.43
CA ARG A 142 23.33 3.72 14.22
C ARG A 142 22.67 2.65 13.38
N ILE A 143 21.95 3.06 12.33
CA ILE A 143 21.24 2.17 11.40
C ILE A 143 22.16 1.45 10.39
N LYS A 144 23.46 1.80 10.35
CA LYS A 144 24.45 1.22 9.40
C LYS A 144 23.86 1.15 7.98
N ASN A 145 23.85 -0.04 7.39
CA ASN A 145 23.38 -0.29 6.02
C ASN A 145 21.88 -0.64 5.95
N ALA A 146 21.14 -0.61 7.08
CA ALA A 146 19.74 -1.06 7.08
C ALA A 146 18.87 -0.27 6.11
N LEU A 147 19.05 1.05 6.04
CA LEU A 147 18.31 1.90 5.10
C LEU A 147 18.64 1.55 3.64
N ALA A 148 19.91 1.39 3.31
CA ALA A 148 20.32 1.05 1.94
C ALA A 148 19.81 -0.34 1.52
N ILE A 149 19.88 -1.32 2.40
CA ILE A 149 19.38 -2.67 2.15
C ILE A 149 17.85 -2.65 2.00
N GLY A 150 17.14 -1.93 2.87
CA GLY A 150 15.69 -1.79 2.79
C GLY A 150 15.24 -1.13 1.49
N LEU A 151 15.87 -0.02 1.07
CA LEU A 151 15.55 0.65 -0.18
C LEU A 151 15.89 -0.22 -1.42
N LEU A 152 16.96 -1.03 -1.37
CA LEU A 152 17.25 -2.00 -2.42
C LEU A 152 16.17 -3.10 -2.49
N ALA A 153 15.68 -3.55 -1.35
CA ALA A 153 14.56 -4.48 -1.29
C ALA A 153 13.27 -3.87 -1.86
N ASP A 154 12.98 -2.60 -1.57
CA ASP A 154 11.85 -1.87 -2.16
C ASP A 154 11.98 -1.79 -3.69
N VAL A 155 13.15 -1.44 -4.21
CA VAL A 155 13.40 -1.39 -5.66
C VAL A 155 13.16 -2.76 -6.29
N ALA A 156 13.64 -3.83 -5.68
CA ALA A 156 13.43 -5.20 -6.16
C ALA A 156 11.93 -5.59 -6.09
N GLY A 157 11.25 -5.31 -4.97
CA GLY A 157 9.84 -5.60 -4.78
C GLY A 157 8.94 -4.83 -5.74
N ILE A 158 9.17 -3.53 -5.91
CA ILE A 158 8.43 -2.67 -6.84
C ILE A 158 8.67 -3.12 -8.30
N SER A 159 9.91 -3.42 -8.66
CA SER A 159 10.23 -3.91 -10.01
C SER A 159 9.52 -5.23 -10.30
N MET A 160 9.52 -6.16 -9.35
CA MET A 160 8.81 -7.43 -9.49
C MET A 160 7.29 -7.23 -9.56
N ALA A 161 6.73 -6.32 -8.77
CA ALA A 161 5.31 -5.96 -8.80
C ALA A 161 4.88 -5.40 -10.16
N ILE A 162 5.70 -4.52 -10.75
CA ILE A 162 5.48 -3.96 -12.08
C ILE A 162 5.54 -5.06 -13.16
N LEU A 163 6.58 -5.92 -13.12
CA LEU A 163 6.71 -7.02 -14.07
C LEU A 163 5.54 -8.00 -13.98
N LEU A 164 5.12 -8.34 -12.76
CA LEU A 164 3.96 -9.22 -12.55
C LEU A 164 2.67 -8.59 -13.09
N ALA A 165 2.46 -7.30 -12.82
CA ALA A 165 1.28 -6.59 -13.32
C ALA A 165 1.25 -6.55 -14.85
N LEU A 166 2.38 -6.29 -15.50
CA LEU A 166 2.49 -6.30 -16.96
C LEU A 166 2.27 -7.71 -17.53
N TYR A 167 2.76 -8.76 -16.86
CA TYR A 167 2.59 -10.13 -17.35
C TYR A 167 1.15 -10.65 -17.20
N VAL A 168 0.44 -10.24 -16.16
CA VAL A 168 -0.90 -10.78 -15.85
C VAL A 168 -2.02 -9.92 -16.42
N PHE A 169 -1.85 -8.60 -16.51
CA PHE A 169 -2.93 -7.64 -16.81
C PHE A 169 -2.68 -6.78 -18.07
N ALA A 170 -1.49 -6.85 -18.71
CA ALA A 170 -1.24 -6.26 -20.02
C ALA A 170 -1.43 -7.33 -21.09
#